data_47b1030e18d621f1bb6586224631e0dc
#
_entry.id   47b1030e18d621f1bb6586224631e0dc
#
_cell.length_a   1.000
_cell.length_b   1.000
_cell.length_c   1.000
_cell.angle_alpha   90.00
_cell.angle_beta   90.00
_cell.angle_gamma   90.00
#
_symmetry.space_group_name_H-M   'P 1'
#
loop_
_entity.id
_entity.type
_entity.pdbx_description
1 polymer ?
#
loop_
_entity_poly.entity_id
_entity_poly.type
_entity_poly.pdbx_seq_one_letter_code
_entity_poly.pdbx_strand_id
1 'polypeptide(L)'
;MQIRLGISGVVLVLSAGVSVQTATACSKEAVARAVDGWTTVLAENNPDTIVALYSKDAVLWGTLSPTVRSDPAALKAYFVAAFQALPKLTVKFGDQLIRVYGDTAINTGYYTFSFTKDGETKSLPARYSLTFVKEGNDCKIVDHHSSAMPAPPPK
;
A
#
# COMPACT_ATOMS: atom_id res chain seq x y z
N MET A 1 40.26 -41.73 58.74
CA MET A 1 38.88 -41.19 58.66
C MET A 1 38.92 -40.00 57.72
N GLN A 2 38.63 -40.21 56.43
CA GLN A 2 38.69 -39.19 55.42
C GLN A 2 37.26 -38.87 54.99
N ILE A 3 36.89 -37.60 55.17
CA ILE A 3 35.58 -37.07 54.78
C ILE A 3 35.74 -36.51 53.35
N ARG A 4 35.02 -37.10 52.37
CA ARG A 4 34.90 -36.56 51.02
C ARG A 4 33.73 -35.59 50.98
N LEU A 5 34.01 -34.31 50.72
CA LEU A 5 33.02 -33.32 50.36
C LEU A 5 32.66 -33.49 48.88
N GLY A 6 31.42 -33.84 48.60
CA GLY A 6 30.84 -33.82 47.25
C GLY A 6 30.36 -32.42 46.93
N ILE A 7 30.91 -31.81 45.85
CA ILE A 7 30.45 -30.54 45.31
C ILE A 7 29.39 -30.87 44.24
N SER A 8 28.11 -30.67 44.55
CA SER A 8 27.02 -30.72 43.55
C SER A 8 27.00 -29.44 42.75
N GLY A 9 27.46 -29.51 41.51
CA GLY A 9 27.35 -28.40 40.58
C GLY A 9 25.91 -28.33 40.04
N VAL A 10 25.22 -27.23 40.33
CA VAL A 10 23.94 -26.91 39.71
C VAL A 10 24.23 -26.29 38.34
N VAL A 11 23.86 -26.99 37.26
CA VAL A 11 23.91 -26.46 35.90
C VAL A 11 22.62 -25.65 35.64
N LEU A 12 22.77 -24.34 35.61
CA LEU A 12 21.69 -23.44 35.25
C LEU A 12 21.56 -23.41 33.71
N VAL A 13 20.57 -24.09 33.15
CA VAL A 13 20.27 -24.02 31.71
C VAL A 13 19.45 -22.77 31.47
N LEU A 14 20.10 -21.70 30.94
CA LEU A 14 19.40 -20.54 30.40
C LEU A 14 18.77 -20.92 29.05
N SER A 15 17.47 -21.19 29.04
CA SER A 15 16.70 -21.26 27.80
C SER A 15 16.45 -19.86 27.27
N ALA A 16 17.23 -19.44 26.25
CA ALA A 16 16.92 -18.25 25.47
C ALA A 16 15.62 -18.50 24.68
N GLY A 17 14.53 -17.97 25.18
CA GLY A 17 13.24 -17.96 24.45
C GLY A 17 13.38 -17.12 23.21
N VAL A 18 13.44 -17.74 22.01
CA VAL A 18 13.31 -17.06 20.73
C VAL A 18 11.86 -16.61 20.62
N SER A 19 11.60 -15.35 20.88
CA SER A 19 10.31 -14.73 20.57
C SER A 19 10.16 -14.71 19.06
N VAL A 20 9.43 -15.67 18.51
CA VAL A 20 8.94 -15.59 17.12
C VAL A 20 7.90 -14.49 17.10
N GLN A 21 8.33 -13.31 16.70
CA GLN A 21 7.42 -12.22 16.39
C GLN A 21 6.64 -12.64 15.15
N THR A 22 5.45 -13.16 15.33
CA THR A 22 4.51 -13.38 14.22
C THR A 22 4.29 -12.03 13.55
N ALA A 23 4.64 -11.96 12.26
CA ALA A 23 4.43 -10.77 11.46
C ALA A 23 2.94 -10.43 11.49
N THR A 24 2.59 -9.45 12.28
CA THR A 24 1.22 -8.97 12.49
C THR A 24 0.66 -8.38 11.20
N ALA A 25 -0.65 -8.50 11.03
CA ALA A 25 -1.49 -7.85 10.01
C ALA A 25 -1.03 -6.43 9.59
N CYS A 26 -1.52 -5.92 8.48
CA CYS A 26 -1.27 -4.53 8.08
C CYS A 26 -1.80 -3.55 9.14
N SER A 27 -0.94 -3.06 10.03
CA SER A 27 -1.32 -2.04 11.01
C SER A 27 -1.65 -0.71 10.32
N LYS A 28 -2.31 0.21 11.04
CA LYS A 28 -2.59 1.57 10.53
C LYS A 28 -1.31 2.28 10.06
N GLU A 29 -0.24 2.14 10.83
CA GLU A 29 1.06 2.76 10.55
C GLU A 29 1.74 2.11 9.33
N ALA A 30 1.59 0.79 9.16
CA ALA A 30 2.10 0.08 7.99
C ALA A 30 1.36 0.52 6.72
N VAL A 31 0.02 0.68 6.79
CA VAL A 31 -0.78 1.19 5.68
C VAL A 31 -0.44 2.64 5.35
N ALA A 32 -0.26 3.50 6.36
CA ALA A 32 0.16 4.89 6.14
C ALA A 32 1.50 4.95 5.38
N ARG A 33 2.49 4.15 5.82
CA ARG A 33 3.78 4.06 5.10
C ARG A 33 3.63 3.50 3.68
N ALA A 34 2.74 2.52 3.45
CA ALA A 34 2.49 1.99 2.12
C ALA A 34 1.89 3.05 1.18
N VAL A 35 0.99 3.91 1.69
CA VAL A 35 0.41 5.04 0.96
C VAL A 35 1.46 6.12 0.66
N ASP A 36 2.33 6.45 1.61
CA ASP A 36 3.44 7.38 1.40
C ASP A 36 4.41 6.84 0.34
N GLY A 37 4.71 5.54 0.40
CA GLY A 37 5.50 4.85 -0.62
C GLY A 37 4.84 4.90 -2.01
N TRP A 38 3.53 4.64 -2.06
CA TRP A 38 2.75 4.72 -3.30
C TRP A 38 2.78 6.13 -3.90
N THR A 39 2.64 7.16 -3.06
CA THR A 39 2.74 8.57 -3.47
C THR A 39 4.09 8.89 -4.11
N THR A 40 5.17 8.44 -3.46
CA THR A 40 6.55 8.64 -3.94
C THR A 40 6.78 7.93 -5.27
N VAL A 41 6.40 6.66 -5.36
CA VAL A 41 6.62 5.83 -6.55
C VAL A 41 5.76 6.30 -7.73
N LEU A 42 4.52 6.78 -7.50
CA LEU A 42 3.69 7.34 -8.56
C LEU A 42 4.38 8.54 -9.23
N ALA A 43 5.05 9.39 -8.44
CA ALA A 43 5.75 10.57 -8.95
C ALA A 43 6.98 10.23 -9.82
N GLU A 44 7.50 9.01 -9.77
CA GLU A 44 8.55 8.53 -10.68
C GLU A 44 8.04 8.36 -12.11
N ASN A 45 6.72 8.23 -12.29
CA ASN A 45 6.06 7.93 -13.56
C ASN A 45 6.63 6.67 -14.24
N ASN A 46 7.03 5.68 -13.43
CA ASN A 46 7.55 4.40 -13.87
C ASN A 46 6.49 3.29 -13.64
N PRO A 47 5.96 2.66 -14.69
CA PRO A 47 4.92 1.64 -14.54
C PRO A 47 5.40 0.37 -13.82
N ASP A 48 6.68 0.03 -13.88
CA ASP A 48 7.21 -1.17 -13.23
C ASP A 48 7.31 -0.98 -11.70
N THR A 49 7.76 0.18 -11.25
CA THR A 49 7.89 0.46 -9.81
C THR A 49 6.54 0.60 -9.13
N ILE A 50 5.56 1.23 -9.78
CA ILE A 50 4.21 1.39 -9.19
C ILE A 50 3.46 0.05 -9.11
N VAL A 51 3.55 -0.81 -10.11
CA VAL A 51 2.88 -2.13 -10.12
C VAL A 51 3.47 -3.06 -9.05
N ALA A 52 4.74 -2.91 -8.70
CA ALA A 52 5.37 -3.69 -7.64
C ALA A 52 4.76 -3.48 -6.24
N LEU A 53 3.97 -2.42 -6.04
CA LEU A 53 3.24 -2.16 -4.78
C LEU A 53 1.90 -2.91 -4.69
N TYR A 54 1.45 -3.51 -5.79
CA TYR A 54 0.23 -4.29 -5.85
C TYR A 54 0.51 -5.78 -5.66
N SER A 55 -0.47 -6.51 -5.13
CA SER A 55 -0.48 -7.96 -5.16
C SER A 55 -0.60 -8.46 -6.61
N LYS A 56 -0.17 -9.69 -6.86
CA LYS A 56 -0.25 -10.32 -8.18
C LYS A 56 -1.69 -10.55 -8.67
N ASP A 57 -2.64 -10.63 -7.76
CA ASP A 57 -4.08 -10.81 -8.00
C ASP A 57 -4.89 -9.54 -7.68
N ALA A 58 -4.21 -8.39 -7.66
CA ALA A 58 -4.84 -7.11 -7.40
C ALA A 58 -5.85 -6.72 -8.48
N VAL A 59 -6.90 -6.03 -8.02
CA VAL A 59 -7.92 -5.45 -8.88
C VAL A 59 -7.84 -3.92 -8.82
N LEU A 60 -7.87 -3.26 -9.99
CA LEU A 60 -7.86 -1.80 -10.10
C LEU A 60 -9.03 -1.31 -10.95
N TRP A 61 -9.83 -0.43 -10.37
CA TRP A 61 -10.78 0.45 -11.04
C TRP A 61 -10.14 1.84 -11.13
N GLY A 62 -9.57 2.18 -12.29
CA GLY A 62 -8.85 3.45 -12.46
C GLY A 62 -9.81 4.63 -12.59
N THR A 63 -9.37 5.81 -12.14
CA THR A 63 -10.17 7.05 -11.99
C THR A 63 -11.02 7.42 -13.21
N LEU A 64 -10.50 7.26 -14.41
CA LEU A 64 -11.16 7.60 -15.68
C LEU A 64 -11.28 6.38 -16.59
N SER A 65 -10.98 5.18 -16.10
CA SER A 65 -11.03 3.95 -16.88
C SER A 65 -12.43 3.30 -16.82
N PRO A 66 -13.04 2.97 -17.97
CA PRO A 66 -14.31 2.28 -17.98
C PRO A 66 -14.20 0.76 -17.67
N THR A 67 -12.98 0.24 -17.61
CA THR A 67 -12.72 -1.19 -17.47
C THR A 67 -11.83 -1.49 -16.27
N VAL A 68 -12.11 -2.61 -15.61
CA VAL A 68 -11.30 -3.16 -14.53
C VAL A 68 -9.97 -3.70 -15.06
N ARG A 69 -8.94 -3.67 -14.19
CA ARG A 69 -7.66 -4.35 -14.39
C ARG A 69 -7.51 -5.38 -13.28
N SER A 70 -7.36 -6.64 -13.65
CA SER A 70 -7.39 -7.77 -12.70
C SER A 70 -6.21 -8.74 -12.86
N ASP A 71 -5.15 -8.29 -13.51
CA ASP A 71 -3.89 -9.02 -13.62
C ASP A 71 -2.72 -8.05 -13.74
N PRO A 72 -1.47 -8.47 -13.44
CA PRO A 72 -0.31 -7.59 -13.45
C PRO A 72 -0.02 -6.92 -14.79
N ALA A 73 -0.28 -7.59 -15.92
CA ALA A 73 -0.04 -7.03 -17.26
C ALA A 73 -1.05 -5.93 -17.57
N ALA A 74 -2.33 -6.13 -17.22
CA ALA A 74 -3.38 -5.14 -17.37
C ALA A 74 -3.16 -3.93 -16.45
N LEU A 75 -2.69 -4.16 -15.21
CA LEU A 75 -2.28 -3.07 -14.30
C LEU A 75 -1.13 -2.25 -14.90
N LYS A 76 -0.09 -2.91 -15.39
CA LYS A 76 1.06 -2.24 -16.02
C LYS A 76 0.62 -1.42 -17.24
N ALA A 77 -0.20 -1.98 -18.10
CA ALA A 77 -0.74 -1.29 -19.28
C ALA A 77 -1.55 -0.05 -18.89
N TYR A 78 -2.34 -0.12 -17.80
CA TYR A 78 -3.06 1.03 -17.26
C TYR A 78 -2.11 2.15 -16.86
N PHE A 79 -1.06 1.87 -16.10
CA PHE A 79 -0.11 2.90 -15.65
C PHE A 79 0.74 3.46 -16.81
N VAL A 80 1.12 2.63 -17.80
CA VAL A 80 1.75 3.11 -19.04
C VAL A 80 0.87 4.17 -19.71
N ALA A 81 -0.42 3.85 -19.93
CA ALA A 81 -1.36 4.77 -20.56
C ALA A 81 -1.61 6.03 -19.70
N ALA A 82 -1.71 5.86 -18.37
CA ALA A 82 -1.92 6.98 -17.46
C ALA A 82 -0.75 7.97 -17.47
N PHE A 83 0.49 7.49 -17.40
CA PHE A 83 1.67 8.36 -17.43
C PHE A 83 1.90 9.06 -18.78
N GLN A 84 1.45 8.43 -19.88
CA GLN A 84 1.45 9.07 -21.20
C GLN A 84 0.38 10.17 -21.32
N ALA A 85 -0.84 9.89 -20.82
CA ALA A 85 -1.96 10.82 -20.87
C ALA A 85 -1.84 11.97 -19.87
N LEU A 86 -1.15 11.75 -18.74
CA LEU A 86 -1.01 12.66 -17.60
C LEU A 86 0.48 12.86 -17.26
N PRO A 87 1.25 13.59 -18.09
CA PRO A 87 2.69 13.78 -17.89
C PRO A 87 3.00 14.45 -16.55
N LYS A 88 4.08 14.01 -15.88
CA LYS A 88 4.51 14.46 -14.54
C LYS A 88 3.42 14.26 -13.49
N LEU A 89 2.74 13.11 -13.58
CA LEU A 89 1.67 12.76 -12.66
C LEU A 89 2.21 12.66 -11.23
N THR A 90 1.56 13.37 -10.34
CA THR A 90 1.74 13.31 -8.89
C THR A 90 0.38 13.18 -8.20
N VAL A 91 0.40 12.82 -6.92
CA VAL A 91 -0.82 12.75 -6.11
C VAL A 91 -0.59 13.36 -4.75
N LYS A 92 -1.62 14.00 -4.22
CA LYS A 92 -1.68 14.47 -2.82
C LYS A 92 -2.91 13.85 -2.17
N PHE A 93 -2.68 13.05 -1.13
CA PHE A 93 -3.76 12.55 -0.29
C PHE A 93 -4.31 13.65 0.62
N GLY A 94 -5.63 13.68 0.76
CA GLY A 94 -6.34 14.46 1.77
C GLY A 94 -6.58 13.62 3.02
N ASP A 95 -7.75 13.80 3.64
CA ASP A 95 -8.16 13.02 4.81
C ASP A 95 -8.25 11.54 4.46
N GLN A 96 -7.73 10.70 5.37
CA GLN A 96 -7.63 9.26 5.22
C GLN A 96 -8.32 8.56 6.38
N LEU A 97 -9.15 7.57 6.07
CA LEU A 97 -9.81 6.72 7.06
C LEU A 97 -9.23 5.30 6.96
N ILE A 98 -8.24 5.02 7.80
CA ILE A 98 -7.60 3.70 7.86
C ILE A 98 -8.30 2.83 8.91
N ARG A 99 -8.78 1.66 8.47
CA ARG A 99 -9.46 0.65 9.31
C ARG A 99 -8.76 -0.68 9.12
N VAL A 100 -8.59 -1.45 10.20
CA VAL A 100 -7.91 -2.76 10.20
C VAL A 100 -8.89 -3.83 10.67
N TYR A 101 -8.96 -4.92 9.92
CA TYR A 101 -9.83 -6.07 10.18
C TYR A 101 -9.03 -7.38 9.99
N GLY A 102 -8.50 -7.90 11.08
CA GLY A 102 -7.61 -9.06 11.02
C GLY A 102 -6.39 -8.78 10.12
N ASP A 103 -6.19 -9.59 9.09
CA ASP A 103 -5.07 -9.47 8.15
C ASP A 103 -5.30 -8.47 7.02
N THR A 104 -6.48 -7.83 6.99
CA THR A 104 -6.88 -6.88 5.96
C THR A 104 -6.97 -5.48 6.52
N ALA A 105 -6.49 -4.49 5.79
CA ALA A 105 -6.69 -3.08 6.10
C ALA A 105 -7.32 -2.35 4.91
N ILE A 106 -8.19 -1.39 5.22
CA ILE A 106 -8.87 -0.57 4.22
C ILE A 106 -8.54 0.89 4.51
N ASN A 107 -8.09 1.61 3.49
CA ASN A 107 -7.90 3.05 3.53
C ASN A 107 -8.81 3.71 2.50
N THR A 108 -9.65 4.60 2.96
CA THR A 108 -10.59 5.36 2.10
C THR A 108 -10.42 6.85 2.33
N GLY A 109 -10.66 7.63 1.29
CA GLY A 109 -10.55 9.08 1.41
C GLY A 109 -10.59 9.79 0.06
N TYR A 110 -9.99 10.97 0.06
CA TYR A 110 -9.86 11.82 -1.09
C TYR A 110 -8.40 12.02 -1.45
N TYR A 111 -8.13 12.22 -2.73
CA TYR A 111 -6.84 12.66 -3.20
C TYR A 111 -6.99 13.55 -4.43
N THR A 112 -5.95 14.29 -4.74
CA THR A 112 -5.91 15.11 -5.95
C THR A 112 -4.69 14.74 -6.76
N PHE A 113 -4.90 14.28 -7.97
CA PHE A 113 -3.84 14.15 -8.96
C PHE A 113 -3.48 15.51 -9.53
N SER A 114 -2.20 15.71 -9.79
CA SER A 114 -1.67 16.88 -10.53
C SER A 114 -0.80 16.39 -11.66
N PHE A 115 -0.90 17.01 -12.82
CA PHE A 115 -0.16 16.66 -14.03
C PHE A 115 0.03 17.88 -14.92
N THR A 116 0.96 17.80 -15.88
CA THR A 116 1.20 18.89 -16.83
C THR A 116 0.46 18.62 -18.14
N LYS A 117 -0.32 19.59 -18.60
CA LYS A 117 -0.98 19.55 -19.90
C LYS A 117 -0.91 20.95 -20.53
N ASP A 118 -0.46 21.02 -21.78
CA ASP A 118 -0.31 22.26 -22.54
C ASP A 118 0.55 23.33 -21.80
N GLY A 119 1.59 22.85 -21.10
CA GLY A 119 2.50 23.72 -20.31
C GLY A 119 1.94 24.17 -18.96
N GLU A 120 0.70 23.81 -18.61
CA GLU A 120 0.05 24.19 -17.36
C GLU A 120 -0.11 23.00 -16.42
N THR A 121 -0.10 23.25 -15.10
CA THR A 121 -0.47 22.26 -14.09
C THR A 121 -1.98 22.16 -14.02
N LYS A 122 -2.49 20.96 -14.29
CA LYS A 122 -3.92 20.61 -14.14
C LYS A 122 -4.10 19.75 -12.90
N SER A 123 -5.30 19.79 -12.33
CA SER A 123 -5.69 19.00 -11.15
C SER A 123 -6.92 18.15 -11.43
N LEU A 124 -6.92 16.93 -10.90
CA LEU A 124 -8.04 15.99 -10.97
C LEU A 124 -8.35 15.50 -9.56
N PRO A 125 -9.32 16.13 -8.86
CA PRO A 125 -9.80 15.63 -7.58
C PRO A 125 -10.53 14.29 -7.76
N ALA A 126 -10.27 13.37 -6.84
CA ALA A 126 -10.86 12.05 -6.86
C ALA A 126 -11.07 11.51 -5.45
N ARG A 127 -11.81 10.43 -5.36
CA ARG A 127 -12.02 9.63 -4.15
C ARG A 127 -11.53 8.21 -4.38
N TYR A 128 -11.11 7.55 -3.31
CA TYR A 128 -10.53 6.22 -3.42
C TYR A 128 -10.95 5.30 -2.27
N SER A 129 -10.79 4.02 -2.54
CA SER A 129 -10.71 2.95 -1.56
C SER A 129 -9.54 2.05 -1.94
N LEU A 130 -8.62 1.84 -0.99
CA LEU A 130 -7.50 0.92 -1.11
C LEU A 130 -7.66 -0.17 -0.07
N THR A 131 -7.58 -1.43 -0.50
CA THR A 131 -7.52 -2.58 0.40
C THR A 131 -6.12 -3.17 0.37
N PHE A 132 -5.58 -3.41 1.55
CA PHE A 132 -4.24 -3.94 1.75
C PHE A 132 -4.31 -5.30 2.42
N VAL A 133 -3.42 -6.20 2.01
CA VAL A 133 -3.15 -7.47 2.68
C VAL A 133 -1.65 -7.60 2.95
N LYS A 134 -1.33 -8.43 3.95
CA LYS A 134 0.06 -8.74 4.28
C LYS A 134 0.63 -9.75 3.29
N GLU A 135 1.71 -9.39 2.60
CA GLU A 135 2.52 -10.30 1.78
C GLU A 135 3.99 -10.20 2.21
N GLY A 136 4.51 -11.25 2.81
CA GLY A 136 5.85 -11.21 3.40
C GLY A 136 5.95 -10.14 4.49
N ASN A 137 6.84 -9.18 4.32
CA ASN A 137 7.01 -8.05 5.24
C ASN A 137 6.23 -6.80 4.83
N ASP A 138 5.60 -6.79 3.66
CA ASP A 138 4.94 -5.63 3.08
C ASP A 138 3.41 -5.70 3.20
N CYS A 139 2.77 -4.54 3.15
CA CYS A 139 1.35 -4.40 2.92
C CYS A 139 1.13 -4.08 1.45
N LYS A 140 0.65 -5.06 0.68
CA LYS A 140 0.38 -4.92 -0.76
C LYS A 140 -1.07 -4.52 -1.01
N ILE A 141 -1.29 -3.74 -2.06
CA ILE A 141 -2.64 -3.37 -2.51
C ILE A 141 -3.25 -4.55 -3.25
N VAL A 142 -4.42 -5.03 -2.80
CA VAL A 142 -5.19 -6.08 -3.49
C VAL A 142 -6.43 -5.53 -4.18
N ASP A 143 -6.95 -4.39 -3.74
CA ASP A 143 -8.05 -3.69 -4.39
C ASP A 143 -7.80 -2.19 -4.37
N HIS A 144 -7.97 -1.55 -5.51
CA HIS A 144 -7.87 -0.11 -5.66
C HIS A 144 -9.04 0.41 -6.51
N HIS A 145 -10.01 1.00 -5.85
CA HIS A 145 -11.06 1.75 -6.53
C HIS A 145 -10.71 3.25 -6.48
N SER A 146 -10.73 3.87 -7.65
CA SER A 146 -10.59 5.31 -7.81
C SER A 146 -11.70 5.84 -8.71
N SER A 147 -12.30 6.97 -8.33
CA SER A 147 -13.28 7.65 -9.16
C SER A 147 -13.14 9.16 -9.06
N ALA A 148 -13.33 9.86 -10.17
CA ALA A 148 -13.38 11.31 -10.17
C ALA A 148 -14.48 11.82 -9.23
N MET A 149 -14.31 13.03 -8.69
CA MET A 149 -15.37 13.68 -7.90
C MET A 149 -16.60 13.90 -8.79
N PRO A 150 -17.82 13.58 -8.30
CA PRO A 150 -19.02 13.87 -9.05
C PRO A 150 -19.17 15.39 -9.26
N ALA A 151 -19.75 15.77 -10.39
CA ALA A 151 -20.13 17.17 -10.62
C ALA A 151 -21.13 17.62 -9.54
N PRO A 152 -21.09 18.92 -9.13
CA PRO A 152 -22.15 19.47 -8.29
C PRO A 152 -23.51 19.26 -8.93
N PRO A 153 -24.59 19.04 -8.15
CA PRO A 153 -25.93 18.96 -8.71
C PRO A 153 -26.28 20.26 -9.45
N PRO A 154 -27.03 20.21 -10.55
CA PRO A 154 -27.49 21.41 -11.23
C PRO A 154 -28.30 22.28 -10.26
N LYS A 155 -28.08 23.57 -10.32
CA LYS A 155 -28.83 24.56 -9.53
C LYS A 155 -30.26 24.69 -10.09
#